data_ed1d5216e3d300dcc7fdfc86b33162a9
#
_entry.id   ed1d5216e3d300dcc7fdfc86b33162a9
#
_cell.length_a   1.000
_cell.length_b   1.000
_cell.length_c   1.000
_cell.angle_alpha   90.00
_cell.angle_beta   90.00
_cell.angle_gamma   90.00
#
_symmetry.space_group_name_H-M   'P 1'
#
loop_
_entity.id
_entity.type
_entity.pdbx_description
1 polymer ?
#
loop_
_entity_poly.entity_id
_entity_poly.type
_entity_poly.pdbx_seq_one_letter_code
_entity_poly.pdbx_strand_id
1 'polypeptide(L)' 'TLAEASLQAQQVEVISRMIERNHEEIDDHDLSVIAGLIKQLSSNVAVWLMTEEEKRGEQ' A
#
# COMPACT_ATOMS: atom_id res chain seq x y z
N THR A 1 -0.51 13.27 -5.17
CA THR A 1 -0.87 13.27 -6.59
C THR A 1 -1.25 11.88 -7.08
N LEU A 2 -1.88 11.81 -8.23
CA LEU A 2 -2.21 10.52 -8.84
C LEU A 2 -0.96 9.68 -9.08
N ALA A 3 0.10 10.30 -9.53
CA ALA A 3 1.37 9.60 -9.78
C ALA A 3 1.95 8.99 -8.51
N GLU A 4 1.91 9.73 -7.39
CA GLU A 4 2.40 9.23 -6.10
C GLU A 4 1.52 8.10 -5.59
N ALA A 5 0.20 8.24 -5.68
CA ALA A 5 -0.73 7.19 -5.26
C ALA A 5 -0.54 5.92 -6.09
N SER A 6 -0.36 6.07 -7.40
CA SER A 6 -0.11 4.95 -8.29
C SER A 6 1.18 4.23 -7.95
N LEU A 7 2.26 4.99 -7.69
CA LEU A 7 3.54 4.41 -7.31
C LEU A 7 3.41 3.64 -5.99
N GLN A 8 2.76 4.22 -4.99
CA GLN A 8 2.59 3.56 -3.69
C GLN A 8 1.75 2.29 -3.81
N ALA A 9 0.71 2.30 -4.63
CA ALA A 9 -0.08 1.11 -4.90
C ALA A 9 0.76 0.01 -5.56
N GLN A 10 1.63 0.38 -6.50
CA GLN A 10 2.56 -0.56 -7.14
C GLN A 10 3.57 -1.13 -6.13
N GLN A 11 4.05 -0.29 -5.21
CA GLN A 11 4.96 -0.73 -4.15
C GLN A 11 4.30 -1.77 -3.25
N VAL A 12 3.04 -1.56 -2.88
CA VAL A 12 2.27 -2.53 -2.08
C VAL A 12 2.14 -3.86 -2.85
N GLU A 13 1.83 -3.80 -4.13
CA GLU A 13 1.68 -5.01 -4.95
C GLU A 13 2.99 -5.79 -5.01
N VAL A 14 4.11 -5.12 -5.28
CA VAL A 14 5.43 -5.78 -5.37
C VAL A 14 5.82 -6.40 -4.03
N ILE A 15 5.65 -5.66 -2.92
CA ILE A 15 5.97 -6.17 -1.59
C ILE A 15 5.11 -7.40 -1.27
N SER A 16 3.82 -7.35 -1.57
CA SER A 16 2.91 -8.47 -1.33
C SER A 16 3.30 -9.71 -2.12
N ARG A 17 3.72 -9.52 -3.37
CA ARG A 17 4.18 -10.59 -4.23
C ARG A 17 5.47 -11.21 -3.71
N MET A 18 6.40 -10.40 -3.20
CA MET A 18 7.64 -10.88 -2.60
C MET A 18 7.37 -11.71 -1.36
N ILE A 19 6.44 -11.30 -0.51
CA ILE A 19 6.03 -12.05 0.68
C ILE A 19 5.46 -13.41 0.25
N GLU A 20 4.56 -13.41 -0.72
CA GLU A 20 3.93 -14.65 -1.22
C GLU A 20 4.97 -15.67 -1.70
N ARG A 21 6.02 -15.19 -2.38
CA ARG A 21 7.06 -16.06 -2.92
C ARG A 21 8.07 -16.52 -1.88
N ASN A 22 8.27 -15.78 -0.81
CA ASN A 22 9.34 -16.00 0.16
C ASN A 22 8.84 -16.17 1.59
N HIS A 23 7.57 -16.51 1.79
CA HIS A 23 6.97 -16.53 3.12
C HIS A 23 7.68 -17.47 4.09
N GLU A 24 8.30 -18.53 3.62
CA GLU A 24 9.03 -19.47 4.47
C GLU A 24 10.35 -18.92 5.00
N GLU A 25 10.91 -17.90 4.31
CA GLU A 25 12.19 -17.30 4.68
C GLU A 25 12.02 -16.02 5.51
N ILE A 26 10.81 -15.51 5.61
CA ILE A 26 10.51 -14.27 6.33
C ILE A 26 10.16 -14.63 7.77
N ASP A 27 10.94 -14.13 8.74
CA ASP A 27 10.62 -14.38 10.15
C ASP A 27 9.49 -13.46 10.63
N ASP A 28 8.98 -13.73 11.83
CA ASP A 28 7.84 -13.01 12.38
C ASP A 28 8.12 -11.52 12.59
N HIS A 29 9.34 -11.17 12.97
CA HIS A 29 9.72 -9.78 13.16
C HIS A 29 9.71 -9.03 11.83
N ASP A 30 10.34 -9.58 10.81
CA ASP A 30 10.39 -8.97 9.47
C ASP A 30 8.99 -8.86 8.88
N LEU A 31 8.17 -9.89 9.06
CA LEU A 31 6.78 -9.86 8.59
C LEU A 31 5.99 -8.73 9.24
N SER A 32 6.19 -8.52 10.54
CA SER A 32 5.54 -7.43 11.28
C SER A 32 5.95 -6.06 10.74
N VAL A 33 7.24 -5.87 10.47
CA VAL A 33 7.76 -4.61 9.90
C VAL A 33 7.19 -4.37 8.50
N ILE A 34 7.18 -5.40 7.66
CA ILE A 34 6.63 -5.31 6.30
C ILE A 34 5.13 -5.00 6.34
N ALA A 35 4.39 -5.65 7.25
CA ALA A 35 2.95 -5.40 7.41
C ALA A 35 2.68 -3.94 7.77
N GLY A 36 3.52 -3.34 8.62
CA GLY A 36 3.42 -1.92 8.96
C GLY A 36 3.64 -1.03 7.75
N LEU A 37 4.60 -1.36 6.89
CA LEU A 37 4.86 -0.60 5.67
C LEU A 37 3.69 -0.71 4.68
N ILE A 38 3.15 -1.91 4.49
CA ILE A 38 2.00 -2.13 3.62
C ILE A 38 0.80 -1.30 4.11
N LYS A 39 0.56 -1.32 5.42
CA LYS A 39 -0.51 -0.53 6.02
C LYS A 39 -0.33 0.96 5.73
N GLN A 40 0.89 1.48 5.92
CA GLN A 40 1.19 2.89 5.70
C GLN A 40 0.96 3.29 4.24
N LEU A 41 1.50 2.53 3.30
CA LEU A 41 1.36 2.81 1.88
C LEU A 41 -0.11 2.70 1.43
N SER A 42 -0.80 1.66 1.87
CA SER A 42 -2.21 1.45 1.54
C SER A 42 -3.09 2.57 2.10
N SER A 43 -2.81 3.03 3.32
CA SER A 43 -3.55 4.13 3.94
C SER A 43 -3.35 5.43 3.16
N ASN A 44 -2.14 5.70 2.70
CA ASN A 44 -1.87 6.89 1.89
C ASN A 44 -2.67 6.88 0.59
N VAL A 45 -2.71 5.74 -0.09
CA VAL A 45 -3.48 5.58 -1.32
C VAL A 45 -4.98 5.73 -1.04
N ALA A 46 -5.47 5.11 0.02
CA ALA A 46 -6.88 5.17 0.39
C ALA A 46 -7.31 6.60 0.69
N VAL A 47 -6.52 7.34 1.45
CA VAL A 47 -6.83 8.74 1.78
C VAL A 47 -6.87 9.59 0.52
N TRP A 48 -5.91 9.40 -0.38
CA TRP A 48 -5.89 10.14 -1.63
C TRP A 48 -7.15 9.87 -2.47
N LEU A 49 -7.51 8.60 -2.60
CA LEU A 49 -8.71 8.19 -3.38
C LEU A 49 -9.99 8.75 -2.76
N MET A 50 -10.11 8.69 -1.43
CA MET A 50 -11.29 9.23 -0.73
C MET A 50 -11.41 10.73 -0.93
N THR A 51 -10.28 11.45 -0.89
CA THR A 51 -10.24 12.89 -1.13
C THR A 51 -10.70 13.23 -2.57
N GLU A 52 -10.22 12.46 -3.54
CA GLU A 52 -10.62 12.65 -4.94
C GLU A 52 -12.11 12.35 -5.15
N GLU A 53 -12.62 11.32 -4.49
CA GLU A 53 -14.03 10.96 -4.55
C GLU A 53 -14.90 12.08 -3.99
N GLU A 54 -14.50 12.68 -2.86
CA GLU A 54 -15.22 13.81 -2.28
C GLU A 54 -15.25 15.01 -3.22
N LYS A 55 -14.13 15.31 -3.86
CA LYS A 55 -14.07 16.41 -4.83
C LYS A 55 -15.01 16.20 -6.00
N ARG A 56 -15.11 14.97 -6.51
CA ARG A 56 -16.00 14.63 -7.61
C ARG A 56 -17.46 14.61 -7.18
N GLY A 57 -17.72 14.19 -5.95
CA GLY A 57 -19.06 14.15 -5.39
C GLY A 57 -19.66 15.54 -5.18
N GLU A 58 -18.84 16.56 -4.99
CA GLU A 58 -19.28 17.93 -4.80
C GLU A 58 -19.70 18.63 -6.09
N GLN A 59 -19.47 18.01 -7.22
CA GLN A 59 -19.88 18.50 -8.51
C GLN A 59 -21.30 18.05 -8.84
#